data_dd43d3e4d78b42f7c632fa3bd1d587e7
#
_entry.id   dd43d3e4d78b42f7c632fa3bd1d587e7
#
_cell.length_a   1.000
_cell.length_b   1.000
_cell.length_c   1.000
_cell.angle_alpha   90.00
_cell.angle_beta   90.00
_cell.angle_gamma   90.00
#
_symmetry.space_group_name_H-M   'P 1'
#
loop_
_entity.id
_entity.type
_entity.pdbx_description
1 polymer ?
#
loop_
_entity_poly.entity_id
_entity_poly.type
_entity_poly.pdbx_seq_one_letter_code
_entity_poly.pdbx_strand_id
1 'polypeptide(L)'
;PPELAQLLTGQLGLLWQAAVKQAEAGALAAREQADDDIARADKERDEALANVAALESELAVLREVVAERDRLLQEVRELRAEALPLREQVARLTATGEHLAAQLQDTKAELKEAREDGRQLQTELLALARQDGKVKK
;
A
#
# COMPACT_ATOMS: atom_id res chain seq x y z
N PRO A 1 -64.23 56.33 -51.67
CA PRO A 1 -65.43 55.53 -51.65
C PRO A 1 -65.46 54.61 -50.48
N PRO A 2 -66.56 54.40 -49.76
CA PRO A 2 -66.65 53.57 -48.56
C PRO A 2 -66.35 52.07 -48.80
N GLU A 3 -66.51 51.59 -50.02
CA GLU A 3 -66.24 50.21 -50.43
C GLU A 3 -64.74 49.88 -50.39
N LEU A 4 -63.86 50.78 -50.83
CA LEU A 4 -62.42 50.65 -50.77
C LEU A 4 -61.89 50.68 -49.36
N ALA A 5 -62.45 51.52 -48.50
CA ALA A 5 -62.12 51.57 -47.09
C ALA A 5 -62.46 50.28 -46.35
N GLN A 6 -63.59 49.65 -46.64
CA GLN A 6 -64.01 48.37 -46.11
C GLN A 6 -63.10 47.21 -46.55
N LEU A 7 -62.72 47.20 -47.84
CA LEU A 7 -61.77 46.20 -48.37
C LEU A 7 -60.43 46.33 -47.73
N LEU A 8 -59.89 47.53 -47.56
CA LEU A 8 -58.61 47.76 -46.87
C LEU A 8 -58.62 47.34 -45.39
N THR A 9 -59.74 47.68 -44.69
CA THR A 9 -59.89 47.26 -43.28
C THR A 9 -59.97 45.75 -43.14
N GLY A 10 -60.67 45.08 -44.08
CA GLY A 10 -60.73 43.62 -44.09
C GLY A 10 -59.36 42.95 -44.32
N GLN A 11 -58.58 43.48 -45.28
CA GLN A 11 -57.21 42.99 -45.54
C GLN A 11 -56.25 43.25 -44.39
N LEU A 12 -56.31 44.41 -43.77
CA LEU A 12 -55.54 44.75 -42.58
C LEU A 12 -55.88 43.84 -41.42
N GLY A 13 -57.17 43.51 -41.24
CA GLY A 13 -57.61 42.56 -40.22
C GLY A 13 -57.03 41.15 -40.42
N LEU A 14 -57.03 40.68 -41.69
CA LEU A 14 -56.45 39.40 -42.07
C LEU A 14 -54.92 39.35 -41.82
N LEU A 15 -54.23 40.45 -42.23
CA LEU A 15 -52.77 40.57 -41.96
C LEU A 15 -52.47 40.60 -40.47
N TRP A 16 -53.26 41.32 -39.70
CA TRP A 16 -53.13 41.37 -38.24
C TRP A 16 -53.30 39.98 -37.63
N GLN A 17 -54.32 39.23 -37.99
CA GLN A 17 -54.55 37.87 -37.49
C GLN A 17 -53.42 36.91 -37.87
N ALA A 18 -52.88 37.02 -39.08
CA ALA A 18 -51.73 36.22 -39.52
C ALA A 18 -50.49 36.55 -38.72
N ALA A 19 -50.26 37.87 -38.49
CA ALA A 19 -49.11 38.28 -37.64
C ALA A 19 -49.23 37.82 -36.21
N VAL A 20 -50.40 37.88 -35.60
CA VAL A 20 -50.67 37.39 -34.26
C VAL A 20 -50.45 35.87 -34.17
N LYS A 21 -50.98 35.12 -35.12
CA LYS A 21 -50.75 33.65 -35.17
C LYS A 21 -49.28 33.31 -35.32
N GLN A 22 -48.56 34.04 -36.15
CA GLN A 22 -47.13 33.83 -36.33
C GLN A 22 -46.34 34.18 -35.06
N ALA A 23 -46.68 35.25 -34.38
CA ALA A 23 -46.07 35.64 -33.11
C ALA A 23 -46.35 34.63 -32.01
N GLU A 24 -47.59 34.13 -31.90
CA GLU A 24 -47.97 33.09 -30.96
C GLU A 24 -47.23 31.77 -31.21
N ALA A 25 -47.11 31.36 -32.48
CA ALA A 25 -46.37 30.16 -32.86
C ALA A 25 -44.88 30.31 -32.52
N GLY A 26 -44.28 31.50 -32.78
CA GLY A 26 -42.92 31.82 -32.43
C GLY A 26 -42.68 31.80 -30.91
N ALA A 27 -43.62 32.37 -30.15
CA ALA A 27 -43.55 32.36 -28.68
C ALA A 27 -43.68 30.96 -28.12
N LEU A 28 -44.56 30.11 -28.69
CA LEU A 28 -44.70 28.73 -28.28
C LEU A 28 -43.40 27.93 -28.55
N ALA A 29 -42.83 28.08 -29.76
CA ALA A 29 -41.57 27.43 -30.12
C ALA A 29 -40.41 27.87 -29.21
N ALA A 30 -40.34 29.16 -28.87
CA ALA A 30 -39.34 29.69 -27.95
C ALA A 30 -39.49 29.11 -26.53
N ARG A 31 -40.74 28.94 -26.05
CA ARG A 31 -40.99 28.29 -24.76
C ARG A 31 -40.59 26.84 -24.76
N GLU A 32 -40.95 26.09 -25.81
CA GLU A 32 -40.55 24.67 -25.91
C GLU A 32 -39.03 24.54 -25.96
N GLN A 33 -38.34 25.38 -26.68
CA GLN A 33 -36.89 25.41 -26.73
C GLN A 33 -36.27 25.74 -25.34
N ALA A 34 -36.83 26.73 -24.64
CA ALA A 34 -36.39 27.09 -23.31
C ALA A 34 -36.61 25.96 -22.30
N ASP A 35 -37.76 25.30 -22.39
CA ASP A 35 -38.07 24.13 -21.53
C ASP A 35 -37.09 22.97 -21.80
N ASP A 36 -36.77 22.69 -23.06
CA ASP A 36 -35.79 21.68 -23.45
C ASP A 36 -34.39 22.04 -22.95
N ASP A 37 -34.00 23.31 -23.07
CA ASP A 37 -32.69 23.80 -22.58
C ASP A 37 -32.59 23.66 -21.04
N ILE A 38 -33.66 24.01 -20.32
CA ILE A 38 -33.74 23.86 -18.85
C ILE A 38 -33.64 22.39 -18.48
N ALA A 39 -34.41 21.51 -19.15
CA ALA A 39 -34.35 20.08 -18.86
C ALA A 39 -32.96 19.48 -19.10
N ARG A 40 -32.29 19.93 -20.17
CA ARG A 40 -30.91 19.50 -20.45
C ARG A 40 -29.95 20.01 -19.41
N ALA A 41 -30.03 21.26 -19.02
CA ALA A 41 -29.20 21.87 -18.00
C ALA A 41 -29.41 21.19 -16.63
N ASP A 42 -30.65 20.88 -16.27
CA ASP A 42 -30.97 20.15 -15.05
C ASP A 42 -30.37 18.76 -15.05
N LYS A 43 -30.45 18.04 -16.16
CA LYS A 43 -29.83 16.72 -16.31
C LYS A 43 -28.32 16.80 -16.19
N GLU A 44 -27.68 17.73 -16.88
CA GLU A 44 -26.22 17.92 -16.80
C GLU A 44 -25.78 18.28 -15.38
N ARG A 45 -26.54 19.13 -14.68
CA ARG A 45 -26.29 19.45 -13.29
C ARG A 45 -26.39 18.23 -12.40
N ASP A 46 -27.44 17.42 -12.55
CA ASP A 46 -27.65 16.24 -11.73
C ASP A 46 -26.54 15.19 -11.96
N GLU A 47 -26.13 15.00 -13.22
CA GLU A 47 -24.99 14.15 -13.56
C GLU A 47 -23.69 14.67 -12.96
N ALA A 48 -23.44 15.98 -13.03
CA ALA A 48 -22.26 16.59 -12.43
C ALA A 48 -22.25 16.44 -10.90
N LEU A 49 -23.40 16.64 -10.24
CA LEU A 49 -23.51 16.44 -8.79
C LEU A 49 -23.28 14.98 -8.39
N ALA A 50 -23.79 14.04 -9.18
CA ALA A 50 -23.54 12.61 -8.94
C ALA A 50 -22.05 12.28 -9.10
N ASN A 51 -21.38 12.83 -10.10
CA ASN A 51 -19.93 12.66 -10.30
C ASN A 51 -19.12 13.25 -9.15
N VAL A 52 -19.50 14.45 -8.70
CA VAL A 52 -18.84 15.08 -7.52
C VAL A 52 -18.98 14.20 -6.28
N ALA A 53 -20.18 13.69 -6.02
CA ALA A 53 -20.41 12.80 -4.88
C ALA A 53 -19.57 11.51 -4.97
N ALA A 54 -19.47 10.90 -6.15
CA ALA A 54 -18.63 9.74 -6.39
C ALA A 54 -17.15 10.05 -6.16
N LEU A 55 -16.66 11.17 -6.68
CA LEU A 55 -15.28 11.61 -6.51
C LEU A 55 -14.95 11.92 -5.04
N GLU A 56 -15.87 12.55 -4.32
CA GLU A 56 -15.71 12.80 -2.88
C GLU A 56 -15.60 11.49 -2.07
N SER A 57 -16.41 10.49 -2.45
CA SER A 57 -16.33 9.16 -1.84
C SER A 57 -15.01 8.46 -2.12
N GLU A 58 -14.55 8.50 -3.37
CA GLU A 58 -13.24 7.94 -3.75
C GLU A 58 -12.10 8.67 -3.03
N LEU A 59 -12.19 9.99 -2.92
CA LEU A 59 -11.19 10.79 -2.22
C LEU A 59 -11.12 10.43 -0.73
N ALA A 60 -12.26 10.20 -0.08
CA ALA A 60 -12.31 9.76 1.30
C ALA A 60 -11.60 8.41 1.49
N VAL A 61 -11.86 7.43 0.61
CA VAL A 61 -11.19 6.12 0.62
C VAL A 61 -9.70 6.26 0.40
N LEU A 62 -9.27 7.08 -0.57
CA LEU A 62 -7.84 7.31 -0.84
C LEU A 62 -7.12 7.99 0.35
N ARG A 63 -7.77 8.90 1.05
CA ARG A 63 -7.23 9.51 2.27
C ARG A 63 -7.00 8.48 3.37
N GLU A 64 -7.91 7.54 3.54
CA GLU A 64 -7.73 6.43 4.48
C GLU A 64 -6.55 5.53 4.09
N VAL A 65 -6.42 5.22 2.80
CA VAL A 65 -5.28 4.44 2.28
C VAL A 65 -3.95 5.16 2.53
N VAL A 66 -3.90 6.48 2.31
CA VAL A 66 -2.70 7.29 2.60
C VAL A 66 -2.35 7.26 4.08
N ALA A 67 -3.34 7.41 4.96
CA ALA A 67 -3.12 7.35 6.40
C ALA A 67 -2.60 5.98 6.84
N GLU A 68 -3.15 4.91 6.29
CA GLU A 68 -2.69 3.53 6.55
C GLU A 68 -1.26 3.30 6.04
N ARG A 69 -0.96 3.78 4.84
CA ARG A 69 0.41 3.75 4.30
C ARG A 69 1.40 4.44 5.24
N ASP A 70 1.06 5.63 5.70
CA ASP A 70 1.94 6.41 6.59
C ASP A 70 2.17 5.68 7.92
N ARG A 71 1.12 5.06 8.46
CA ARG A 71 1.20 4.23 9.66
C ARG A 71 2.12 3.03 9.45
N LEU A 72 1.95 2.30 8.34
CA LEU A 72 2.79 1.14 8.02
C LEU A 72 4.24 1.53 7.77
N LEU A 73 4.50 2.65 7.13
CA LEU A 73 5.86 3.17 6.94
C LEU A 73 6.54 3.48 8.27
N GLN A 74 5.81 4.04 9.22
CA GLN A 74 6.32 4.30 10.56
C GLN A 74 6.63 2.99 11.29
N GLU A 75 5.73 2.02 11.24
CA GLU A 75 5.94 0.70 11.83
C GLU A 75 7.16 -0.01 11.24
N VAL A 76 7.35 0.05 9.93
CA VAL A 76 8.54 -0.51 9.27
C VAL A 76 9.82 0.16 9.77
N ARG A 77 9.82 1.50 9.96
CA ARG A 77 10.98 2.21 10.51
C ARG A 77 11.30 1.75 11.92
N GLU A 78 10.30 1.61 12.75
CA GLU A 78 10.44 1.16 14.14
C GLU A 78 10.98 -0.28 14.20
N LEU A 79 10.40 -1.19 13.41
CA LEU A 79 10.85 -2.58 13.33
C LEU A 79 12.29 -2.70 12.82
N ARG A 80 12.69 -1.88 11.86
CA ARG A 80 14.07 -1.83 11.38
C ARG A 80 15.03 -1.34 12.45
N ALA A 81 14.62 -0.31 13.20
CA ALA A 81 15.41 0.21 14.30
C ALA A 81 15.58 -0.82 15.45
N GLU A 82 14.55 -1.61 15.72
CA GLU A 82 14.61 -2.71 16.69
C GLU A 82 15.43 -3.90 16.18
N ALA A 83 15.36 -4.21 14.90
CA ALA A 83 16.07 -5.33 14.29
C ALA A 83 17.59 -5.11 14.23
N LEU A 84 18.05 -3.88 14.11
CA LEU A 84 19.48 -3.57 13.97
C LEU A 84 20.32 -4.06 15.16
N PRO A 85 19.99 -3.70 16.42
CA PRO A 85 20.74 -4.20 17.57
C PRO A 85 20.60 -5.71 17.77
N LEU A 86 19.47 -6.31 17.41
CA LEU A 86 19.29 -7.77 17.46
C LEU A 86 20.20 -8.49 16.46
N ARG A 87 20.36 -7.97 15.26
CA ARG A 87 21.30 -8.52 14.28
C ARG A 87 22.74 -8.44 14.76
N GLU A 88 23.13 -7.34 15.38
CA GLU A 88 24.45 -7.19 15.97
C GLU A 88 24.68 -8.18 17.11
N GLN A 89 23.67 -8.38 17.95
CA GLN A 89 23.73 -9.36 19.04
C GLN A 89 23.83 -10.79 18.50
N VAL A 90 23.08 -11.15 17.48
CA VAL A 90 23.18 -12.45 16.82
C VAL A 90 24.56 -12.66 16.24
N ALA A 91 25.14 -11.66 15.56
CA ALA A 91 26.49 -11.74 15.01
C ALA A 91 27.54 -11.97 16.10
N ARG A 92 27.46 -11.25 17.22
CA ARG A 92 28.35 -11.45 18.37
C ARG A 92 28.21 -12.83 19.00
N LEU A 93 26.97 -13.28 19.21
CA LEU A 93 26.72 -14.62 19.78
C LEU A 93 27.18 -15.73 18.83
N THR A 94 27.02 -15.58 17.56
CA THR A 94 27.52 -16.53 16.55
C THR A 94 29.04 -16.61 16.60
N ALA A 95 29.73 -15.46 16.60
CA ALA A 95 31.20 -15.44 16.72
C ALA A 95 31.69 -16.05 18.03
N THR A 96 31.03 -15.75 19.14
CA THR A 96 31.34 -16.34 20.45
C THR A 96 31.13 -17.87 20.46
N GLY A 97 30.03 -18.31 19.88
CA GLY A 97 29.73 -19.74 19.75
C GLY A 97 30.76 -20.49 18.92
N GLU A 98 31.18 -19.93 17.81
CA GLU A 98 32.24 -20.49 16.95
C GLU A 98 33.58 -20.55 17.69
N HIS A 99 33.93 -19.49 18.42
CA HIS A 99 35.15 -19.46 19.23
C HIS A 99 35.13 -20.51 20.34
N LEU A 100 34.03 -20.63 21.09
CA LEU A 100 33.85 -21.64 22.11
C LEU A 100 33.87 -23.06 21.54
N ALA A 101 33.28 -23.29 20.39
CA ALA A 101 33.34 -24.60 19.73
C ALA A 101 34.76 -24.97 19.33
N ALA A 102 35.54 -24.02 18.82
CA ALA A 102 36.97 -24.25 18.53
C ALA A 102 37.78 -24.53 19.79
N GLN A 103 37.58 -23.77 20.86
CA GLN A 103 38.24 -24.01 22.15
C GLN A 103 37.89 -25.39 22.73
N LEU A 104 36.61 -25.77 22.62
CA LEU A 104 36.16 -27.09 23.08
C LEU A 104 36.84 -28.22 22.32
N GLN A 105 36.99 -28.08 21.03
CA GLN A 105 37.66 -29.04 20.17
C GLN A 105 39.13 -29.16 20.50
N ASP A 106 39.83 -28.05 20.71
CA ASP A 106 41.23 -28.04 21.12
C ASP A 106 41.42 -28.69 22.49
N THR A 107 40.57 -28.35 23.46
CA THR A 107 40.61 -28.93 24.79
C THR A 107 40.38 -30.45 24.78
N LYS A 108 39.44 -30.92 23.96
CA LYS A 108 39.20 -32.36 23.77
C LYS A 108 40.42 -33.06 23.17
N ALA A 109 41.10 -32.45 22.21
CA ALA A 109 42.30 -32.98 21.61
C ALA A 109 43.44 -33.05 22.64
N GLU A 110 43.67 -32.00 23.42
CA GLU A 110 44.64 -31.96 24.50
C GLU A 110 44.34 -33.00 25.58
N LEU A 111 43.08 -33.17 25.95
CA LEU A 111 42.67 -34.18 26.92
C LEU A 111 42.95 -35.60 26.43
N LYS A 112 42.66 -35.86 25.16
CA LYS A 112 42.93 -37.15 24.53
C LYS A 112 44.42 -37.43 24.52
N GLU A 113 45.26 -36.48 24.16
CA GLU A 113 46.71 -36.59 24.18
C GLU A 113 47.24 -36.83 25.58
N ALA A 114 46.79 -36.06 26.58
CA ALA A 114 47.16 -36.25 27.97
C ALA A 114 46.80 -37.63 28.52
N ARG A 115 45.66 -38.16 28.14
CA ARG A 115 45.26 -39.53 28.52
C ARG A 115 46.09 -40.59 27.87
N GLU A 116 46.47 -40.41 26.62
CA GLU A 116 47.38 -41.34 25.92
C GLU A 116 48.76 -41.32 26.54
N ASP A 117 49.32 -40.14 26.87
CA ASP A 117 50.57 -39.97 27.53
C ASP A 117 50.54 -40.62 28.94
N GLY A 118 49.46 -40.43 29.69
CA GLY A 118 49.24 -41.04 30.98
C GLY A 118 49.24 -42.59 30.94
N ARG A 119 48.60 -43.17 29.93
CA ARG A 119 48.58 -44.61 29.70
C ARG A 119 49.99 -45.13 29.37
N GLN A 120 50.71 -44.40 28.53
CA GLN A 120 52.06 -44.75 28.12
C GLN A 120 53.01 -44.74 29.36
N LEU A 121 52.92 -43.69 30.19
CA LEU A 121 53.68 -43.63 31.45
C LEU A 121 53.31 -44.74 32.36
N GLN A 122 52.04 -45.10 32.52
CA GLN A 122 51.64 -46.26 33.33
C GLN A 122 52.29 -47.58 32.84
N THR A 123 52.29 -47.78 31.55
CA THR A 123 52.88 -48.92 30.89
C THR A 123 54.38 -48.99 31.14
N GLU A 124 55.07 -47.86 31.03
CA GLU A 124 56.52 -47.75 31.30
C GLU A 124 56.86 -48.04 32.78
N LEU A 125 56.01 -47.44 33.68
CA LEU A 125 56.20 -47.70 35.13
C LEU A 125 56.00 -49.18 35.51
N LEU A 126 54.99 -49.82 34.93
CA LEU A 126 54.73 -51.24 35.12
C LEU A 126 55.86 -52.08 34.55
N ALA A 127 56.43 -51.72 33.43
CA ALA A 127 57.60 -52.42 32.86
C ALA A 127 58.82 -52.25 33.74
N LEU A 128 59.10 -51.06 34.30
CA LEU A 128 60.18 -50.84 35.24
C LEU A 128 60.00 -51.61 36.55
N ALA A 129 58.77 -51.62 37.07
CA ALA A 129 58.48 -52.40 38.28
C ALA A 129 58.71 -53.92 38.09
N ARG A 130 58.36 -54.43 36.90
CA ARG A 130 58.65 -55.85 36.54
C ARG A 130 60.15 -56.13 36.43
N GLN A 131 60.90 -55.18 35.84
CA GLN A 131 62.37 -55.33 35.76
C GLN A 131 63.00 -55.35 37.16
N ASP A 132 62.64 -54.41 38.04
CA ASP A 132 63.11 -54.38 39.40
C ASP A 132 62.75 -55.66 40.15
N GLY A 133 61.58 -56.20 40.00
CA GLY A 133 61.16 -57.45 40.54
C GLY A 133 61.99 -58.65 40.03
N LYS A 134 62.47 -58.63 38.80
CA LYS A 134 63.35 -59.63 38.21
C LYS A 134 64.78 -59.50 38.69
N VAL A 135 65.25 -58.31 38.91
CA VAL A 135 66.63 -58.03 39.35
C VAL A 135 66.78 -58.40 40.85
N LYS A 136 65.78 -58.25 41.68
CA LYS A 136 65.75 -58.57 43.08
C LYS A 136 65.66 -60.11 43.41
N LYS A 137 65.36 -60.84 42.36
CA LYS A 137 65.41 -62.30 42.45
C LYS A 137 66.77 -62.81 42.07
#